data_0aa91249ccd564597043cd81fffa863a
#
_entry.id   0aa91249ccd564597043cd81fffa863a
#
_cell.length_a   1.000
_cell.length_b   1.000
_cell.length_c   1.000
_cell.angle_alpha   90.00
_cell.angle_beta   90.00
_cell.angle_gamma   90.00
#
_symmetry.space_group_name_H-M   'P 1'
#
loop_
_entity.id
_entity.type
_entity.pdbx_description
1 polymer ?
#
loop_
_entity_poly.entity_id
_entity_poly.type
_entity_poly.pdbx_seq_one_letter_code
_entity_poly.pdbx_strand_id
1 'polypeptide(L)'
;MSKFYDSLVDEFQSWWWAGFAVVLALYYAWLMTKKSTRKLPLPPGPPGLPLLGNLPFLQPDLNHYLTKLSNTYGPIMRLQLGRKVCIVISSASLAKIILKDNDAIFANHEVLATAKILSYGGIDIAFSPNGPQWRKMRKIFAHQLMSNASLDACYALRQQGVREMVKDVHSKAGSPIDISEQMFIMVLNVTMSMVWGAPLLGVERNSMGPEFRRLVKEVVELISTPNISDLFPVLAPFDLQGIESKMKKIFLWFDQMFESVIAGRMKDNGKAKKKDLLQFLLELKHQGDDGSTPCLSMDEIKALFVNILLGATDTTSTTVEWTMTEMLRHPAKMRRAREEIEEVIGNQNIVEESHLPKLLYLDAVIKETLRLHPTVPFLVPRNPSKDCCVAGYTIPQGSRILINLWKIQRDADVWENPSEFEPERFLKEPEKGDYHGNFFNFLPFGSGRRICAGLPLAERMMKYVLATLLHSFEWEIPIEVELDVSEKFGFVMKKMNPLVAIPIPRLATLEQYH
;
A
#
# COMPACT_ATOMS: atom_id res chain seq x y z
N MET A 1 -16.86 54.35 35.33
CA MET A 1 -16.11 53.30 36.04
C MET A 1 -15.99 52.01 35.27
N SER A 2 -17.01 51.54 34.50
CA SER A 2 -16.88 50.28 33.73
C SER A 2 -15.78 50.32 32.66
N LYS A 3 -15.68 51.38 31.84
CA LYS A 3 -14.65 51.46 30.79
C LYS A 3 -13.18 51.48 31.30
N PHE A 4 -12.98 51.90 32.53
CA PHE A 4 -11.65 51.91 33.17
C PHE A 4 -11.28 50.50 33.65
N TYR A 5 -12.28 49.72 34.11
CA TYR A 5 -12.10 48.33 34.51
C TYR A 5 -11.85 47.40 33.32
N ASP A 6 -12.58 47.60 32.23
CA ASP A 6 -12.41 46.83 31.00
C ASP A 6 -11.03 47.05 30.36
N SER A 7 -10.53 48.31 30.33
CA SER A 7 -9.19 48.64 29.87
C SER A 7 -8.07 48.01 30.73
N LEU A 8 -8.23 47.96 32.06
CA LEU A 8 -7.27 47.30 32.93
C LEU A 8 -7.26 45.78 32.81
N VAL A 9 -8.40 45.17 32.55
CA VAL A 9 -8.51 43.73 32.29
C VAL A 9 -7.85 43.36 30.98
N ASP A 10 -8.07 44.13 29.92
CA ASP A 10 -7.45 43.92 28.60
C ASP A 10 -5.93 44.11 28.63
N GLU A 11 -5.43 45.15 29.34
CA GLU A 11 -3.99 45.33 29.56
C GLU A 11 -3.39 44.15 30.36
N PHE A 12 -4.03 43.73 31.43
CA PHE A 12 -3.57 42.63 32.26
C PHE A 12 -3.54 41.30 31.45
N GLN A 13 -4.54 41.09 30.62
CA GLN A 13 -4.62 39.92 29.74
C GLN A 13 -3.52 39.93 28.67
N SER A 14 -3.19 41.10 28.12
CA SER A 14 -2.10 41.26 27.15
C SER A 14 -0.72 40.97 27.76
N TRP A 15 -0.47 41.40 28.99
CA TRP A 15 0.77 41.10 29.73
C TRP A 15 0.92 39.60 30.07
N TRP A 16 -0.18 38.89 30.35
CA TRP A 16 -0.16 37.44 30.55
C TRP A 16 0.22 36.72 29.28
N TRP A 17 -0.33 37.09 28.14
CA TRP A 17 0.03 36.51 26.85
C TRP A 17 1.48 36.80 26.46
N ALA A 18 1.95 37.99 26.69
CA ALA A 18 3.35 38.39 26.46
C ALA A 18 4.30 37.60 27.38
N GLY A 19 4.00 37.49 28.67
CA GLY A 19 4.75 36.65 29.62
C GLY A 19 4.80 35.19 29.24
N PHE A 20 3.66 34.65 28.84
CA PHE A 20 3.58 33.25 28.35
C PHE A 20 4.40 33.03 27.09
N ALA A 21 4.36 33.94 26.13
CA ALA A 21 5.16 33.87 24.91
C ALA A 21 6.67 33.93 25.21
N VAL A 22 7.11 34.80 26.15
CA VAL A 22 8.50 34.88 26.60
C VAL A 22 8.96 33.59 27.29
N VAL A 23 8.14 33.01 28.18
CA VAL A 23 8.45 31.73 28.84
C VAL A 23 8.55 30.60 27.82
N LEU A 24 7.64 30.57 26.85
CA LEU A 24 7.70 29.63 25.74
C LEU A 24 8.96 29.79 24.90
N ALA A 25 9.34 31.02 24.57
CA ALA A 25 10.54 31.32 23.82
C ALA A 25 11.82 30.95 24.58
N LEU A 26 11.88 31.23 25.87
CA LEU A 26 13.00 30.85 26.76
C LEU A 26 13.09 29.32 26.94
N TYR A 27 11.96 28.66 27.12
CA TYR A 27 11.90 27.21 27.20
C TYR A 27 12.36 26.57 25.88
N TYR A 28 11.94 27.13 24.75
CA TYR A 28 12.39 26.68 23.45
C TYR A 28 13.88 26.93 23.22
N ALA A 29 14.40 28.13 23.56
CA ALA A 29 15.83 28.44 23.51
C ALA A 29 16.63 27.46 24.38
N TRP A 30 16.14 27.12 25.59
CA TRP A 30 16.76 26.14 26.45
C TRP A 30 16.75 24.72 25.86
N LEU A 31 15.65 24.30 25.20
CA LEU A 31 15.60 23.03 24.48
C LEU A 31 16.61 22.98 23.32
N MET A 32 16.79 24.10 22.61
CA MET A 32 17.74 24.20 21.48
C MET A 32 19.19 24.22 21.94
N THR A 33 19.48 24.77 23.13
CA THR A 33 20.84 24.80 23.71
C THR A 33 21.24 23.50 24.39
N LYS A 34 20.30 22.60 24.63
CA LYS A 34 20.58 21.27 25.19
C LYS A 34 21.45 20.50 24.18
N LYS A 35 22.78 20.56 24.35
CA LYS A 35 23.74 19.79 23.55
C LYS A 35 23.35 18.33 23.61
N SER A 36 23.06 17.75 22.45
CA SER A 36 22.86 16.31 22.31
C SER A 36 24.13 15.59 22.79
N THR A 37 23.98 14.70 23.74
CA THR A 37 25.07 13.78 24.18
C THR A 37 25.39 12.71 23.14
N ARG A 38 24.80 12.81 21.95
CA ARG A 38 24.99 11.88 20.85
C ARG A 38 26.40 11.97 20.30
N LYS A 39 27.05 10.84 20.09
CA LYS A 39 28.42 10.77 19.54
C LYS A 39 28.52 11.30 18.10
N LEU A 40 27.44 11.17 17.30
CA LEU A 40 27.40 11.63 15.91
C LEU A 40 26.22 12.57 15.68
N PRO A 41 26.30 13.50 14.70
CA PRO A 41 25.22 14.43 14.38
C PRO A 41 23.99 13.70 13.85
N LEU A 42 22.85 14.41 13.88
CA LEU A 42 21.66 14.00 13.14
C LEU A 42 21.82 14.37 11.65
N PRO A 43 21.11 13.69 10.74
CA PRO A 43 21.09 14.08 9.33
C PRO A 43 20.69 15.56 9.13
N PRO A 44 21.19 16.24 8.06
CA PRO A 44 20.78 17.58 7.71
C PRO A 44 19.30 17.63 7.35
N GLY A 45 18.73 18.84 7.35
CA GLY A 45 17.34 19.01 6.95
C GLY A 45 16.88 20.45 7.07
N PRO A 46 15.71 20.79 6.52
CA PRO A 46 15.18 22.13 6.58
C PRO A 46 14.91 22.58 8.03
N PRO A 47 15.06 23.88 8.33
CA PRO A 47 14.69 24.42 9.61
C PRO A 47 13.19 24.26 9.84
N GLY A 48 12.81 23.91 11.07
CA GLY A 48 11.41 23.77 11.46
C GLY A 48 10.98 24.86 12.43
N LEU A 49 9.67 25.07 12.55
CA LEU A 49 9.10 25.95 13.56
C LEU A 49 9.17 25.31 14.96
N PRO A 50 9.19 26.13 16.03
CA PRO A 50 9.02 25.64 17.40
C PRO A 50 7.77 24.76 17.53
N LEU A 51 7.88 23.64 18.24
CA LEU A 51 6.82 22.64 18.51
C LEU A 51 6.28 21.94 17.26
N LEU A 52 5.95 22.65 16.20
CA LEU A 52 5.35 22.09 14.98
C LEU A 52 6.39 21.44 14.04
N GLY A 53 7.65 21.91 14.11
CA GLY A 53 8.69 21.46 13.19
C GLY A 53 8.37 21.85 11.75
N ASN A 54 8.44 20.88 10.85
CA ASN A 54 8.24 21.09 9.41
C ASN A 54 6.79 20.84 8.96
N LEU A 55 5.86 20.50 9.87
CA LEU A 55 4.46 20.20 9.52
C LEU A 55 3.79 21.27 8.65
N PRO A 56 3.88 22.58 8.96
CA PRO A 56 3.20 23.61 8.17
C PRO A 56 3.78 23.80 6.75
N PHE A 57 4.95 23.23 6.47
CA PHE A 57 5.63 23.36 5.19
C PHE A 57 5.46 22.14 4.29
N LEU A 58 4.80 21.08 4.80
CA LEU A 58 4.53 19.90 3.97
C LEU A 58 3.55 20.24 2.85
N GLN A 59 3.86 19.74 1.66
CA GLN A 59 3.01 19.91 0.48
C GLN A 59 2.16 18.65 0.23
N PRO A 60 0.99 18.77 -0.41
CA PRO A 60 0.15 17.63 -0.73
C PRO A 60 0.87 16.54 -1.54
N ASP A 61 1.69 16.96 -2.53
CA ASP A 61 2.50 16.05 -3.35
C ASP A 61 3.83 15.74 -2.66
N LEU A 62 3.74 14.98 -1.57
CA LEU A 62 4.87 14.74 -0.68
C LEU A 62 6.05 14.03 -1.37
N ASN A 63 5.80 13.15 -2.34
CA ASN A 63 6.83 12.47 -3.12
C ASN A 63 7.70 13.47 -3.92
N HIS A 64 7.09 14.42 -4.61
CA HIS A 64 7.78 15.50 -5.33
C HIS A 64 8.47 16.45 -4.36
N TYR A 65 7.79 16.86 -3.30
CA TYR A 65 8.32 17.78 -2.30
C TYR A 65 9.57 17.22 -1.62
N LEU A 66 9.53 15.98 -1.13
CA LEU A 66 10.69 15.35 -0.49
C LEU A 66 11.82 15.06 -1.48
N THR A 67 11.50 14.77 -2.74
CA THR A 67 12.49 14.64 -3.80
C THR A 67 13.24 15.96 -4.02
N LYS A 68 12.52 17.08 -4.10
CA LYS A 68 13.12 18.43 -4.22
C LYS A 68 14.01 18.76 -3.01
N LEU A 69 13.53 18.50 -1.79
CA LEU A 69 14.33 18.71 -0.59
C LEU A 69 15.60 17.85 -0.56
N SER A 70 15.54 16.61 -1.04
CA SER A 70 16.71 15.75 -1.07
C SER A 70 17.81 16.21 -2.04
N ASN A 71 17.48 17.03 -3.03
CA ASN A 71 18.47 17.66 -3.90
C ASN A 71 19.25 18.77 -3.15
N THR A 72 18.64 19.37 -2.11
CA THR A 72 19.27 20.43 -1.30
C THR A 72 20.02 19.84 -0.10
N TYR A 73 19.41 18.90 0.61
CA TYR A 73 19.92 18.38 1.89
C TYR A 73 20.65 17.05 1.77
N GLY A 74 20.66 16.45 0.57
CA GLY A 74 21.33 15.18 0.30
C GLY A 74 20.39 13.95 0.40
N PRO A 75 20.95 12.74 0.15
CA PRO A 75 20.17 11.51 0.03
C PRO A 75 19.67 10.96 1.38
N ILE A 76 20.14 11.51 2.49
CA ILE A 76 19.63 11.25 3.84
C ILE A 76 19.33 12.60 4.49
N MET A 77 18.08 12.85 4.83
CA MET A 77 17.68 14.11 5.44
C MET A 77 16.68 13.89 6.59
N ARG A 78 16.64 14.88 7.49
CA ARG A 78 15.75 14.89 8.65
C ARG A 78 14.66 15.94 8.50
N LEU A 79 13.44 15.54 8.86
CA LEU A 79 12.32 16.44 9.14
C LEU A 79 11.93 16.31 10.61
N GLN A 80 11.45 17.39 11.20
CA GLN A 80 10.81 17.37 12.50
C GLN A 80 9.30 17.52 12.30
N LEU A 81 8.52 16.51 12.66
CA LEU A 81 7.05 16.51 12.52
C LEU A 81 6.42 16.48 13.92
N GLY A 82 6.12 17.66 14.48
CA GLY A 82 5.77 17.75 15.89
C GLY A 82 6.88 17.18 16.77
N ARG A 83 6.57 16.21 17.59
CA ARG A 83 7.55 15.52 18.44
C ARG A 83 8.30 14.38 17.71
N LYS A 84 7.87 13.99 16.52
CA LYS A 84 8.43 12.87 15.79
C LYS A 84 9.59 13.30 14.88
N VAL A 85 10.74 12.64 15.00
CA VAL A 85 11.83 12.74 14.03
C VAL A 85 11.50 11.85 12.83
N CYS A 86 11.51 12.41 11.64
CA CYS A 86 11.33 11.69 10.38
C CYS A 86 12.63 11.75 9.58
N ILE A 87 13.14 10.62 9.16
CA ILE A 87 14.33 10.49 8.31
C ILE A 87 13.87 10.01 6.93
N VAL A 88 14.26 10.74 5.90
CA VAL A 88 13.96 10.42 4.51
C VAL A 88 15.22 9.91 3.83
N ILE A 89 15.11 8.73 3.24
CA ILE A 89 16.18 8.06 2.48
C ILE A 89 15.84 8.13 1.00
N SER A 90 16.73 8.72 0.21
CA SER A 90 16.49 9.02 -1.21
C SER A 90 17.60 8.47 -2.13
N SER A 91 18.36 7.46 -1.69
CA SER A 91 19.31 6.72 -2.55
C SER A 91 19.24 5.23 -2.31
N ALA A 92 19.50 4.43 -3.33
CA ALA A 92 19.51 2.97 -3.27
C ALA A 92 20.56 2.41 -2.31
N SER A 93 21.75 3.00 -2.25
CA SER A 93 22.83 2.59 -1.35
C SER A 93 22.41 2.72 0.11
N LEU A 94 21.76 3.82 0.49
CA LEU A 94 21.25 4.04 1.85
C LEU A 94 20.01 3.16 2.13
N ALA A 95 19.15 2.96 1.15
CA ALA A 95 18.03 2.03 1.28
C ALA A 95 18.53 0.60 1.57
N LYS A 96 19.63 0.16 0.92
CA LYS A 96 20.27 -1.12 1.21
C LYS A 96 20.76 -1.22 2.65
N ILE A 97 21.42 -0.18 3.16
CA ILE A 97 21.88 -0.14 4.56
C ILE A 97 20.70 -0.32 5.54
N ILE A 98 19.57 0.31 5.28
CA ILE A 98 18.36 0.26 6.13
C ILE A 98 17.65 -1.08 5.99
N LEU A 99 17.37 -1.51 4.74
CA LEU A 99 16.45 -2.60 4.44
C LEU A 99 17.11 -3.98 4.42
N LYS A 100 18.44 -4.05 4.31
CA LYS A 100 19.21 -5.30 4.24
C LYS A 100 20.28 -5.38 5.32
N ASP A 101 21.25 -4.46 5.32
CA ASP A 101 22.43 -4.58 6.17
C ASP A 101 22.08 -4.40 7.67
N ASN A 102 21.12 -3.54 7.99
CA ASN A 102 20.60 -3.30 9.34
C ASN A 102 19.12 -3.69 9.49
N ASP A 103 18.60 -4.58 8.65
CA ASP A 103 17.20 -4.95 8.59
C ASP A 103 16.61 -5.30 9.98
N ALA A 104 17.34 -6.00 10.83
CA ALA A 104 16.88 -6.38 12.17
C ALA A 104 16.56 -5.17 13.07
N ILE A 105 17.32 -4.07 12.92
CA ILE A 105 17.13 -2.83 13.69
C ILE A 105 15.92 -2.06 13.13
N PHE A 106 15.78 -2.02 11.82
CA PHE A 106 14.73 -1.27 11.12
C PHE A 106 13.48 -2.09 10.75
N ALA A 107 13.37 -3.33 11.27
CA ALA A 107 12.24 -4.19 10.93
C ALA A 107 10.92 -3.83 11.63
N ASN A 108 10.88 -2.92 12.58
CA ASN A 108 9.61 -2.45 13.13
C ASN A 108 8.92 -1.50 12.16
N HIS A 109 7.58 -1.53 12.17
CA HIS A 109 6.75 -0.46 11.63
C HIS A 109 6.24 0.41 12.78
N GLU A 110 5.93 1.65 12.48
CA GLU A 110 5.26 2.52 13.42
C GLU A 110 3.78 2.15 13.48
N VAL A 111 3.30 1.84 14.68
CA VAL A 111 1.88 1.55 14.88
C VAL A 111 1.14 2.87 15.07
N LEU A 112 0.57 3.42 14.00
CA LEU A 112 -0.27 4.60 14.03
C LEU A 112 -1.55 4.32 14.83
N ALA A 113 -2.16 5.34 15.42
CA ALA A 113 -3.42 5.22 16.15
C ALA A 113 -4.52 4.57 15.30
N THR A 114 -4.64 4.98 14.04
CA THR A 114 -5.56 4.40 13.06
C THR A 114 -5.26 2.93 12.75
N ALA A 115 -3.99 2.61 12.54
CA ALA A 115 -3.55 1.24 12.26
C ALA A 115 -3.78 0.32 13.47
N LYS A 116 -3.58 0.83 14.70
CA LYS A 116 -3.85 0.10 15.93
C LYS A 116 -5.32 -0.29 16.08
N ILE A 117 -6.24 0.61 15.72
CA ILE A 117 -7.68 0.32 15.74
C ILE A 117 -7.99 -0.79 14.73
N LEU A 118 -7.54 -0.62 13.48
CA LEU A 118 -7.87 -1.50 12.37
C LEU A 118 -7.27 -2.91 12.53
N SER A 119 -6.14 -3.03 13.24
CA SER A 119 -5.39 -4.27 13.42
C SER A 119 -5.65 -4.95 14.77
N TYR A 120 -6.82 -4.76 15.38
CA TYR A 120 -7.19 -5.38 16.67
C TYR A 120 -6.13 -5.15 17.76
N GLY A 121 -5.66 -3.91 17.89
CA GLY A 121 -4.66 -3.55 18.90
C GLY A 121 -3.20 -3.65 18.42
N GLY A 122 -2.95 -3.89 17.15
CA GLY A 122 -1.61 -3.99 16.56
C GLY A 122 -1.08 -5.42 16.49
N ILE A 123 -1.95 -6.41 16.24
CA ILE A 123 -1.61 -7.84 16.14
C ILE A 123 -1.61 -8.36 14.67
N ASP A 124 -1.39 -7.49 13.72
CA ASP A 124 -1.42 -7.78 12.30
C ASP A 124 -0.03 -8.05 11.69
N ILE A 125 0.06 -8.33 10.37
CA ILE A 125 1.33 -8.52 9.67
C ILE A 125 1.84 -7.23 9.02
N ALA A 126 0.99 -6.22 8.82
CA ALA A 126 1.35 -4.99 8.14
C ALA A 126 2.04 -3.99 9.07
N PHE A 127 1.47 -3.73 10.25
CA PHE A 127 1.93 -2.67 11.15
C PHE A 127 2.55 -3.16 12.46
N SER A 128 2.31 -4.40 12.87
CA SER A 128 2.88 -4.95 14.12
C SER A 128 4.39 -4.80 14.21
N PRO A 129 4.96 -4.51 15.39
CA PRO A 129 6.41 -4.53 15.60
C PRO A 129 7.01 -5.90 15.30
N ASN A 130 8.31 -5.93 14.96
CA ASN A 130 9.04 -7.18 14.75
C ASN A 130 9.25 -7.94 16.06
N GLY A 131 8.32 -8.82 16.38
CA GLY A 131 8.30 -9.63 17.59
C GLY A 131 7.88 -11.09 17.31
N PRO A 132 7.79 -11.94 18.35
CA PRO A 132 7.35 -13.33 18.20
C PRO A 132 5.95 -13.43 17.58
N GLN A 133 5.02 -12.56 18.00
CA GLN A 133 3.66 -12.47 17.49
C GLN A 133 3.64 -12.20 15.98
N TRP A 134 4.35 -11.17 15.53
CA TRP A 134 4.46 -10.84 14.12
C TRP A 134 5.05 -12.00 13.30
N ARG A 135 6.11 -12.66 13.82
CA ARG A 135 6.74 -13.80 13.13
C ARG A 135 5.78 -14.99 12.99
N LYS A 136 4.96 -15.25 14.04
CA LYS A 136 3.92 -16.28 14.00
C LYS A 136 2.91 -16.00 12.88
N MET A 137 2.31 -14.81 12.89
CA MET A 137 1.31 -14.39 11.90
C MET A 137 1.88 -14.39 10.48
N ARG A 138 3.08 -13.83 10.29
CA ARG A 138 3.78 -13.81 9.00
C ARG A 138 4.07 -15.21 8.47
N LYS A 139 4.49 -16.14 9.32
CA LYS A 139 4.76 -17.53 8.96
C LYS A 139 3.48 -18.23 8.50
N ILE A 140 2.40 -18.12 9.24
CA ILE A 140 1.10 -18.68 8.88
C ILE A 140 0.65 -18.15 7.51
N PHE A 141 0.67 -16.84 7.33
CA PHE A 141 0.29 -16.20 6.07
C PHE A 141 1.12 -16.70 4.89
N ALA A 142 2.45 -16.72 5.03
CA ALA A 142 3.36 -17.12 3.95
C ALA A 142 3.18 -18.61 3.57
N HIS A 143 3.02 -19.50 4.55
CA HIS A 143 2.93 -20.93 4.29
C HIS A 143 1.53 -21.38 3.83
N GLN A 144 0.48 -20.78 4.37
CA GLN A 144 -0.88 -21.27 4.14
C GLN A 144 -1.60 -20.57 3.00
N LEU A 145 -1.26 -19.32 2.73
CA LEU A 145 -1.92 -18.54 1.68
C LEU A 145 -1.02 -18.23 0.48
N MET A 146 0.27 -17.95 0.73
CA MET A 146 1.19 -17.44 -0.29
C MET A 146 2.20 -18.47 -0.80
N SER A 147 2.15 -19.72 -0.32
CA SER A 147 2.95 -20.80 -0.92
C SER A 147 2.46 -21.14 -2.32
N ASN A 148 3.36 -21.60 -3.19
CA ASN A 148 2.98 -22.01 -4.54
C ASN A 148 1.88 -23.08 -4.51
N ALA A 149 1.99 -24.09 -3.64
CA ALA A 149 0.99 -25.14 -3.50
C ALA A 149 -0.41 -24.59 -3.14
N SER A 150 -0.48 -23.62 -2.21
CA SER A 150 -1.75 -22.98 -1.83
C SER A 150 -2.32 -22.12 -2.95
N LEU A 151 -1.47 -21.38 -3.64
CA LEU A 151 -1.89 -20.56 -4.77
C LEU A 151 -2.37 -21.45 -5.94
N ASP A 152 -1.67 -22.54 -6.23
CA ASP A 152 -2.07 -23.47 -7.29
C ASP A 152 -3.41 -24.17 -6.93
N ALA A 153 -3.61 -24.55 -5.67
CA ALA A 153 -4.90 -25.10 -5.20
C ALA A 153 -6.08 -24.11 -5.34
N CYS A 154 -5.80 -22.79 -5.28
CA CYS A 154 -6.80 -21.73 -5.45
C CYS A 154 -6.91 -21.23 -6.90
N TYR A 155 -6.25 -21.86 -7.89
CA TYR A 155 -6.27 -21.40 -9.28
C TYR A 155 -7.69 -21.30 -9.84
N ALA A 156 -8.53 -22.31 -9.63
CA ALA A 156 -9.91 -22.30 -10.13
C ALA A 156 -10.73 -21.10 -9.64
N LEU A 157 -10.49 -20.61 -8.40
CA LEU A 157 -11.16 -19.42 -7.86
C LEU A 157 -10.73 -18.16 -8.57
N ARG A 158 -9.44 -18.04 -8.87
CA ARG A 158 -8.91 -16.90 -9.62
C ARG A 158 -9.39 -16.93 -11.07
N GLN A 159 -9.38 -18.11 -11.70
CA GLN A 159 -9.91 -18.30 -13.04
C GLN A 159 -11.38 -17.89 -13.13
N GLN A 160 -12.21 -18.34 -12.17
CA GLN A 160 -13.61 -17.94 -12.10
C GLN A 160 -13.76 -16.43 -11.98
N GLY A 161 -13.02 -15.77 -11.06
CA GLY A 161 -13.11 -14.32 -10.89
C GLY A 161 -12.70 -13.54 -12.13
N VAL A 162 -11.68 -13.99 -12.86
CA VAL A 162 -11.26 -13.38 -14.13
C VAL A 162 -12.32 -13.60 -15.22
N ARG A 163 -12.93 -14.79 -15.30
CA ARG A 163 -14.04 -15.04 -16.23
C ARG A 163 -15.25 -14.15 -15.96
N GLU A 164 -15.64 -14.01 -14.70
CA GLU A 164 -16.72 -13.11 -14.31
C GLU A 164 -16.42 -11.65 -14.67
N MET A 165 -15.16 -11.21 -14.50
CA MET A 165 -14.72 -9.89 -14.95
C MET A 165 -14.86 -9.73 -16.47
N VAL A 166 -14.41 -10.71 -17.27
CA VAL A 166 -14.55 -10.66 -18.74
C VAL A 166 -16.02 -10.56 -19.15
N LYS A 167 -16.91 -11.33 -18.52
CA LYS A 167 -18.37 -11.25 -18.77
C LYS A 167 -18.92 -9.86 -18.45
N ASP A 168 -18.53 -9.29 -17.33
CA ASP A 168 -18.98 -7.97 -16.90
C ASP A 168 -18.49 -6.87 -17.87
N VAL A 169 -17.22 -6.90 -18.25
CA VAL A 169 -16.64 -5.98 -19.23
C VAL A 169 -17.29 -6.16 -20.60
N HIS A 170 -17.52 -7.40 -21.04
CA HIS A 170 -18.18 -7.69 -22.31
C HIS A 170 -19.64 -7.19 -22.33
N SER A 171 -20.36 -7.30 -21.23
CA SER A 171 -21.75 -6.79 -21.12
C SER A 171 -21.83 -5.27 -21.29
N LYS A 172 -20.72 -4.56 -21.11
CA LYS A 172 -20.57 -3.10 -21.25
C LYS A 172 -19.79 -2.71 -22.51
N ALA A 173 -19.62 -3.64 -23.47
CA ALA A 173 -18.88 -3.40 -24.70
C ALA A 173 -19.45 -2.18 -25.45
N GLY A 174 -18.57 -1.35 -26.00
CA GLY A 174 -18.93 -0.10 -26.67
C GLY A 174 -19.33 1.05 -25.74
N SER A 175 -19.32 0.86 -24.40
CA SER A 175 -19.62 1.90 -23.42
C SER A 175 -18.39 2.20 -22.54
N PRO A 176 -18.21 3.46 -22.09
CA PRO A 176 -17.12 3.80 -21.18
C PRO A 176 -17.24 3.08 -19.83
N ILE A 177 -16.16 2.50 -19.34
CA ILE A 177 -16.07 1.87 -18.02
C ILE A 177 -14.90 2.41 -17.20
N ASP A 178 -15.06 2.51 -15.88
CA ASP A 178 -13.99 2.79 -14.92
C ASP A 178 -13.17 1.52 -14.70
N ILE A 179 -11.93 1.49 -15.22
CA ILE A 179 -11.02 0.33 -15.10
C ILE A 179 -10.65 0.07 -13.64
N SER A 180 -10.42 1.12 -12.85
CA SER A 180 -10.07 0.99 -11.43
C SER A 180 -11.19 0.28 -10.65
N GLU A 181 -12.45 0.64 -10.91
CA GLU A 181 -13.60 0.01 -10.26
C GLU A 181 -13.75 -1.45 -10.64
N GLN A 182 -13.66 -1.77 -11.94
CA GLN A 182 -13.75 -3.14 -12.42
C GLN A 182 -12.66 -4.02 -11.78
N MET A 183 -11.44 -3.52 -11.73
CA MET A 183 -10.31 -4.25 -11.14
C MET A 183 -10.48 -4.42 -9.64
N PHE A 184 -10.91 -3.38 -8.94
CA PHE A 184 -11.14 -3.45 -7.49
C PHE A 184 -12.16 -4.55 -7.14
N ILE A 185 -13.32 -4.56 -7.79
CA ILE A 185 -14.38 -5.56 -7.55
C ILE A 185 -13.89 -6.98 -7.89
N MET A 186 -13.18 -7.15 -8.99
CA MET A 186 -12.63 -8.44 -9.37
C MET A 186 -11.63 -8.96 -8.33
N VAL A 187 -10.64 -8.15 -7.93
CA VAL A 187 -9.64 -8.56 -6.93
C VAL A 187 -10.30 -8.83 -5.58
N LEU A 188 -11.31 -8.04 -5.19
CA LEU A 188 -12.08 -8.25 -3.97
C LEU A 188 -12.77 -9.62 -4.00
N ASN A 189 -13.48 -9.96 -5.08
CA ASN A 189 -14.19 -11.22 -5.24
C ASN A 189 -13.25 -12.42 -5.22
N VAL A 190 -12.13 -12.35 -5.94
CA VAL A 190 -11.09 -13.40 -5.90
C VAL A 190 -10.56 -13.58 -4.47
N THR A 191 -10.25 -12.48 -3.80
CA THR A 191 -9.69 -12.51 -2.44
C THR A 191 -10.70 -13.11 -1.45
N MET A 192 -11.96 -12.69 -1.48
CA MET A 192 -13.02 -13.24 -0.63
C MET A 192 -13.22 -14.74 -0.90
N SER A 193 -13.23 -15.15 -2.17
CA SER A 193 -13.34 -16.57 -2.54
C SER A 193 -12.19 -17.41 -2.00
N MET A 194 -10.96 -16.88 -2.01
CA MET A 194 -9.79 -17.55 -1.45
C MET A 194 -9.82 -17.61 0.08
N VAL A 195 -10.32 -16.55 0.73
CA VAL A 195 -10.30 -16.44 2.20
C VAL A 195 -11.42 -17.27 2.83
N TRP A 196 -12.65 -17.19 2.34
CA TRP A 196 -13.81 -17.88 2.93
C TRP A 196 -14.77 -18.55 1.92
N GLY A 197 -14.32 -18.73 0.68
CA GLY A 197 -15.05 -19.56 -0.30
C GLY A 197 -16.29 -18.91 -0.92
N ALA A 198 -16.55 -17.63 -0.68
CA ALA A 198 -17.73 -16.93 -1.19
C ALA A 198 -17.40 -15.54 -1.73
N PRO A 199 -17.55 -15.29 -3.05
CA PRO A 199 -17.47 -13.96 -3.63
C PRO A 199 -18.77 -13.19 -3.37
N LEU A 200 -18.75 -11.88 -3.57
CA LEU A 200 -19.96 -11.08 -3.67
C LEU A 200 -20.65 -11.35 -5.03
N LEU A 201 -21.88 -11.81 -5.01
CA LEU A 201 -22.65 -12.15 -6.21
C LEU A 201 -23.97 -11.34 -6.30
N GLY A 202 -24.43 -11.10 -7.52
CA GLY A 202 -25.74 -10.51 -7.79
C GLY A 202 -25.99 -9.19 -7.04
N VAL A 203 -27.05 -9.15 -6.24
CA VAL A 203 -27.46 -7.96 -5.47
C VAL A 203 -26.38 -7.54 -4.46
N GLU A 204 -25.71 -8.48 -3.83
CA GLU A 204 -24.60 -8.21 -2.89
C GLU A 204 -23.42 -7.53 -3.60
N ARG A 205 -23.06 -7.98 -4.80
CA ARG A 205 -22.02 -7.33 -5.62
C ARG A 205 -22.35 -5.87 -5.88
N ASN A 206 -23.61 -5.58 -6.22
CA ASN A 206 -24.06 -4.24 -6.59
C ASN A 206 -24.22 -3.31 -5.39
N SER A 207 -24.47 -3.82 -4.19
CA SER A 207 -24.66 -3.02 -2.97
C SER A 207 -23.44 -2.97 -2.08
N MET A 208 -22.85 -4.11 -1.75
CA MET A 208 -21.70 -4.20 -0.84
C MET A 208 -20.36 -3.89 -1.52
N GLY A 209 -20.21 -4.19 -2.81
CA GLY A 209 -18.96 -3.93 -3.54
C GLY A 209 -18.57 -2.45 -3.55
N PRO A 210 -19.44 -1.53 -3.99
CA PRO A 210 -19.19 -0.08 -3.93
C PRO A 210 -18.99 0.43 -2.51
N GLU A 211 -19.75 -0.08 -1.52
CA GLU A 211 -19.60 0.30 -0.12
C GLU A 211 -18.24 -0.16 0.42
N PHE A 212 -17.82 -1.39 0.12
CA PHE A 212 -16.51 -1.89 0.49
C PHE A 212 -15.40 -1.04 -0.13
N ARG A 213 -15.50 -0.70 -1.42
CA ARG A 213 -14.55 0.19 -2.11
C ARG A 213 -14.48 1.56 -1.44
N ARG A 214 -15.63 2.13 -1.07
CA ARG A 214 -15.71 3.41 -0.36
C ARG A 214 -14.97 3.34 0.98
N LEU A 215 -15.22 2.28 1.78
CA LEU A 215 -14.59 2.09 3.07
C LEU A 215 -13.08 1.85 2.97
N VAL A 216 -12.62 1.05 2.00
CA VAL A 216 -11.18 0.85 1.74
C VAL A 216 -10.50 2.17 1.37
N LYS A 217 -11.13 2.97 0.50
CA LYS A 217 -10.64 4.30 0.14
C LYS A 217 -10.52 5.20 1.37
N GLU A 218 -11.53 5.22 2.22
CA GLU A 218 -11.54 6.02 3.46
C GLU A 218 -10.47 5.54 4.45
N VAL A 219 -10.27 4.23 4.61
CA VAL A 219 -9.17 3.66 5.42
C VAL A 219 -7.81 4.15 4.92
N VAL A 220 -7.55 4.06 3.62
CA VAL A 220 -6.29 4.49 3.01
C VAL A 220 -6.07 5.99 3.21
N GLU A 221 -7.10 6.81 3.07
CA GLU A 221 -7.05 8.26 3.32
C GLU A 221 -6.76 8.58 4.79
N LEU A 222 -7.43 7.91 5.73
CA LEU A 222 -7.23 8.11 7.17
C LEU A 222 -5.81 7.69 7.63
N ILE A 223 -5.27 6.60 7.07
CA ILE A 223 -3.88 6.17 7.37
C ILE A 223 -2.86 7.16 6.78
N SER A 224 -3.16 7.77 5.64
CA SER A 224 -2.29 8.73 4.97
C SER A 224 -2.28 10.12 5.62
N THR A 225 -3.37 10.47 6.31
CA THR A 225 -3.55 11.81 6.88
C THR A 225 -2.65 11.97 8.12
N PRO A 226 -1.84 13.05 8.20
CA PRO A 226 -1.07 13.34 9.40
C PRO A 226 -1.99 13.48 10.61
N ASN A 227 -1.91 12.53 11.54
CA ASN A 227 -2.75 12.50 12.73
C ASN A 227 -2.07 13.25 13.88
N ILE A 228 -2.76 14.24 14.45
CA ILE A 228 -2.28 15.01 15.60
C ILE A 228 -2.04 14.09 16.80
N SER A 229 -2.85 13.06 17.00
CA SER A 229 -2.65 12.07 18.06
C SER A 229 -1.30 11.34 17.99
N ASP A 230 -0.82 11.03 16.77
CA ASP A 230 0.47 10.38 16.57
C ASP A 230 1.66 11.35 16.73
N LEU A 231 1.46 12.61 16.34
CA LEU A 231 2.51 13.64 16.33
C LEU A 231 2.65 14.35 17.68
N PHE A 232 1.55 14.43 18.44
CA PHE A 232 1.46 15.05 19.76
C PHE A 232 0.67 14.15 20.71
N PRO A 233 1.28 13.11 21.28
CA PRO A 233 0.58 12.08 22.09
C PRO A 233 -0.22 12.64 23.28
N VAL A 234 0.15 13.81 23.81
CA VAL A 234 -0.59 14.51 24.88
C VAL A 234 -1.99 14.92 24.43
N LEU A 235 -2.19 15.16 23.14
CA LEU A 235 -3.47 15.54 22.56
C LEU A 235 -4.29 14.34 22.06
N ALA A 236 -3.73 13.13 22.09
CA ALA A 236 -4.40 11.93 21.60
C ALA A 236 -5.77 11.65 22.24
N PRO A 237 -5.99 11.86 23.56
CA PRO A 237 -7.30 11.63 24.19
C PRO A 237 -8.44 12.46 23.59
N PHE A 238 -8.15 13.57 22.92
CA PHE A 238 -9.15 14.51 22.39
C PHE A 238 -9.58 14.19 20.96
N ASP A 239 -8.84 13.35 20.21
CA ASP A 239 -9.11 13.03 18.79
C ASP A 239 -9.52 14.26 17.97
N LEU A 240 -8.71 15.34 18.03
CA LEU A 240 -9.05 16.68 17.54
C LEU A 240 -9.48 16.73 16.05
N GLN A 241 -9.04 15.76 15.27
CA GLN A 241 -9.39 15.63 13.84
C GLN A 241 -10.54 14.65 13.59
N GLY A 242 -11.00 13.93 14.61
CA GLY A 242 -12.00 12.87 14.51
C GLY A 242 -11.54 11.65 13.69
N ILE A 243 -10.23 11.52 13.46
CA ILE A 243 -9.63 10.46 12.63
C ILE A 243 -9.84 9.09 13.29
N GLU A 244 -9.57 8.97 14.58
CA GLU A 244 -9.74 7.72 15.31
C GLU A 244 -11.21 7.32 15.43
N SER A 245 -12.09 8.29 15.65
CA SER A 245 -13.54 8.08 15.72
C SER A 245 -14.11 7.58 14.39
N LYS A 246 -13.64 8.13 13.25
CA LYS A 246 -14.00 7.63 11.92
C LYS A 246 -13.47 6.21 11.70
N MET A 247 -12.20 5.96 12.01
CA MET A 247 -11.59 4.64 11.86
C MET A 247 -12.31 3.58 12.71
N LYS A 248 -12.76 3.91 13.95
CA LYS A 248 -13.55 3.01 14.79
C LYS A 248 -14.88 2.61 14.14
N LYS A 249 -15.57 3.53 13.45
CA LYS A 249 -16.80 3.21 12.72
C LYS A 249 -16.56 2.23 11.58
N ILE A 250 -15.50 2.45 10.82
CA ILE A 250 -15.10 1.54 9.72
C ILE A 250 -14.71 0.18 10.27
N PHE A 251 -13.91 0.15 11.33
CA PHE A 251 -13.51 -1.07 12.00
C PHE A 251 -14.71 -1.90 12.46
N LEU A 252 -15.72 -1.29 13.08
CA LEU A 252 -16.94 -1.98 13.51
C LEU A 252 -17.70 -2.61 12.34
N TRP A 253 -17.74 -1.95 11.19
CA TRP A 253 -18.34 -2.51 9.99
C TRP A 253 -17.60 -3.77 9.50
N PHE A 254 -16.27 -3.72 9.43
CA PHE A 254 -15.44 -4.89 9.08
C PHE A 254 -15.61 -6.01 10.10
N ASP A 255 -15.57 -5.68 11.38
CA ASP A 255 -15.68 -6.65 12.46
C ASP A 255 -17.02 -7.40 12.42
N GLN A 256 -18.14 -6.68 12.24
CA GLN A 256 -19.48 -7.27 12.06
C GLN A 256 -19.55 -8.18 10.82
N MET A 257 -18.96 -7.77 9.70
CA MET A 257 -18.89 -8.58 8.49
C MET A 257 -18.13 -9.89 8.76
N PHE A 258 -16.96 -9.81 9.40
CA PHE A 258 -16.16 -10.99 9.71
C PHE A 258 -16.86 -11.92 10.70
N GLU A 259 -17.50 -11.38 11.74
CA GLU A 259 -18.31 -12.17 12.67
C GLU A 259 -19.42 -12.95 11.94
N SER A 260 -20.13 -12.29 11.03
CA SER A 260 -21.19 -12.92 10.24
C SER A 260 -20.65 -14.09 9.40
N VAL A 261 -19.52 -13.88 8.71
CA VAL A 261 -18.87 -14.91 7.88
C VAL A 261 -18.40 -16.09 8.74
N ILE A 262 -17.75 -15.82 9.87
CA ILE A 262 -17.25 -16.83 10.80
C ILE A 262 -18.40 -17.62 11.43
N ALA A 263 -19.44 -16.93 11.92
CA ALA A 263 -20.61 -17.56 12.52
C ALA A 263 -21.37 -18.45 11.50
N GLY A 264 -21.49 -18.00 10.26
CA GLY A 264 -22.04 -18.81 9.16
C GLY A 264 -21.26 -20.10 8.98
N ARG A 265 -19.92 -20.03 8.90
CA ARG A 265 -19.05 -21.18 8.75
C ARG A 265 -19.14 -22.16 9.94
N MET A 266 -19.20 -21.65 11.17
CA MET A 266 -19.30 -22.49 12.36
C MET A 266 -20.65 -23.23 12.45
N LYS A 267 -21.75 -22.66 11.92
CA LYS A 267 -23.06 -23.32 11.85
C LYS A 267 -23.12 -24.47 10.83
N ASP A 268 -22.36 -24.40 9.76
CA ASP A 268 -22.35 -25.41 8.68
C ASP A 268 -21.68 -26.74 9.08
N ASN A 269 -21.19 -26.87 10.35
CA ASN A 269 -20.63 -28.09 10.94
C ASN A 269 -19.70 -28.90 10.01
N GLY A 270 -18.82 -28.23 9.28
CA GLY A 270 -17.83 -28.91 8.44
C GLY A 270 -18.39 -29.58 7.16
N LYS A 271 -19.64 -29.31 6.77
CA LYS A 271 -20.21 -29.79 5.50
C LYS A 271 -19.59 -29.09 4.28
N ALA A 272 -18.85 -28.01 4.47
CA ALA A 272 -18.12 -27.35 3.38
C ALA A 272 -17.00 -28.26 2.86
N LYS A 273 -17.19 -28.81 1.67
CA LYS A 273 -16.20 -29.67 0.97
C LYS A 273 -14.94 -28.90 0.51
N LYS A 274 -14.89 -27.59 0.63
CA LYS A 274 -13.76 -26.75 0.17
C LYS A 274 -12.95 -26.32 1.39
N LYS A 275 -11.67 -26.70 1.43
CA LYS A 275 -10.69 -26.21 2.41
C LYS A 275 -10.20 -24.83 1.97
N ASP A 276 -10.91 -23.78 2.37
CA ASP A 276 -10.47 -22.39 2.24
C ASP A 276 -9.62 -21.95 3.44
N LEU A 277 -9.08 -20.73 3.39
CA LEU A 277 -8.22 -20.19 4.44
C LEU A 277 -8.96 -20.10 5.79
N LEU A 278 -10.22 -19.68 5.82
CA LEU A 278 -11.01 -19.58 7.05
C LEU A 278 -11.11 -20.92 7.75
N GLN A 279 -11.42 -21.99 7.00
CA GLN A 279 -11.51 -23.33 7.56
C GLN A 279 -10.19 -23.75 8.21
N PHE A 280 -9.08 -23.54 7.50
CA PHE A 280 -7.76 -23.86 8.02
C PHE A 280 -7.43 -23.05 9.29
N LEU A 281 -7.72 -21.74 9.32
CA LEU A 281 -7.45 -20.90 10.49
C LEU A 281 -8.31 -21.28 11.71
N LEU A 282 -9.56 -21.73 11.47
CA LEU A 282 -10.42 -22.25 12.54
C LEU A 282 -9.91 -23.61 13.07
N GLU A 283 -9.38 -24.48 12.21
CA GLU A 283 -8.73 -25.73 12.64
C GLU A 283 -7.51 -25.45 13.51
N LEU A 284 -6.64 -24.49 13.13
CA LEU A 284 -5.50 -24.05 13.96
C LEU A 284 -5.93 -23.50 15.34
N LYS A 285 -7.09 -22.85 15.40
CA LYS A 285 -7.63 -22.37 16.66
C LYS A 285 -8.05 -23.52 17.59
N HIS A 286 -8.56 -24.63 17.02
CA HIS A 286 -9.07 -25.78 17.79
C HIS A 286 -8.00 -26.84 18.11
N GLN A 287 -6.88 -26.84 17.40
CA GLN A 287 -5.75 -27.71 17.73
C GLN A 287 -5.07 -27.14 18.98
N GLY A 288 -5.53 -27.52 20.15
CA GLY A 288 -5.02 -27.01 21.43
C GLY A 288 -3.48 -26.99 21.52
N ASP A 289 -2.98 -26.32 22.51
CA ASP A 289 -1.59 -26.02 22.79
C ASP A 289 -0.76 -27.29 23.13
N ASP A 290 -0.59 -28.18 22.14
CA ASP A 290 0.33 -29.34 22.23
C ASP A 290 1.80 -28.95 22.03
N GLY A 291 2.09 -27.64 21.96
CA GLY A 291 3.41 -27.05 21.80
C GLY A 291 4.00 -27.16 20.41
N SER A 292 3.36 -27.83 19.47
CA SER A 292 3.86 -28.04 18.10
C SER A 292 3.26 -27.06 17.08
N THR A 293 2.02 -26.60 17.32
CA THR A 293 1.29 -25.72 16.39
C THR A 293 0.82 -24.45 17.12
N PRO A 294 1.06 -23.24 16.57
CA PRO A 294 0.65 -22.00 17.24
C PRO A 294 -0.87 -21.85 17.20
N CYS A 295 -1.51 -21.88 18.37
CA CYS A 295 -2.93 -21.55 18.53
C CYS A 295 -3.21 -20.08 18.10
N LEU A 296 -4.30 -19.84 17.35
CA LEU A 296 -4.74 -18.52 16.92
C LEU A 296 -5.93 -18.03 17.73
N SER A 297 -5.91 -16.77 18.16
CA SER A 297 -7.09 -16.09 18.67
C SER A 297 -8.04 -15.66 17.54
N MET A 298 -9.29 -15.36 17.88
CA MET A 298 -10.25 -14.87 16.90
C MET A 298 -9.84 -13.51 16.34
N ASP A 299 -9.28 -12.63 17.17
CA ASP A 299 -8.78 -11.32 16.75
C ASP A 299 -7.59 -11.44 15.79
N GLU A 300 -6.70 -12.44 15.97
CA GLU A 300 -5.62 -12.73 15.04
C GLU A 300 -6.16 -13.17 13.67
N ILE A 301 -7.20 -13.99 13.62
CA ILE A 301 -7.85 -14.42 12.38
C ILE A 301 -8.47 -13.21 11.66
N LYS A 302 -9.23 -12.39 12.39
CA LYS A 302 -9.85 -11.18 11.82
C LYS A 302 -8.81 -10.15 11.37
N ALA A 303 -7.71 -9.97 12.12
CA ALA A 303 -6.60 -9.10 11.73
C ALA A 303 -5.94 -9.56 10.41
N LEU A 304 -5.81 -10.88 10.18
CA LEU A 304 -5.37 -11.40 8.89
C LEU A 304 -6.36 -11.07 7.77
N PHE A 305 -7.66 -11.17 8.00
CA PHE A 305 -8.66 -10.82 6.99
C PHE A 305 -8.57 -9.35 6.58
N VAL A 306 -8.44 -8.44 7.56
CA VAL A 306 -8.19 -7.02 7.28
C VAL A 306 -6.97 -6.84 6.38
N ASN A 307 -5.84 -7.45 6.75
CA ASN A 307 -4.60 -7.30 5.98
C ASN A 307 -4.72 -7.86 4.55
N ILE A 308 -5.38 -9.00 4.38
CA ILE A 308 -5.56 -9.63 3.07
C ILE A 308 -6.46 -8.77 2.19
N LEU A 309 -7.64 -8.38 2.70
CA LEU A 309 -8.61 -7.63 1.91
C LEU A 309 -8.10 -6.24 1.53
N LEU A 310 -7.56 -5.48 2.49
CA LEU A 310 -7.05 -4.14 2.22
C LEU A 310 -5.77 -4.17 1.39
N GLY A 311 -4.87 -5.12 1.69
CA GLY A 311 -3.59 -5.21 1.00
C GLY A 311 -3.71 -5.66 -0.45
N ALA A 312 -4.62 -6.57 -0.76
CA ALA A 312 -4.76 -7.12 -2.10
C ALA A 312 -5.55 -6.20 -3.05
N THR A 313 -6.64 -5.59 -2.57
CA THR A 313 -7.62 -4.94 -3.47
C THR A 313 -7.10 -3.65 -4.06
N ASP A 314 -6.73 -2.68 -3.24
CA ASP A 314 -6.39 -1.32 -3.69
C ASP A 314 -5.06 -1.26 -4.45
N THR A 315 -4.06 -2.01 -4.02
CA THR A 315 -2.72 -2.01 -4.63
C THR A 315 -2.71 -2.68 -6.01
N THR A 316 -3.34 -3.85 -6.13
CA THR A 316 -3.37 -4.60 -7.40
C THR A 316 -4.22 -3.87 -8.45
N SER A 317 -5.41 -3.35 -8.06
CA SER A 317 -6.26 -2.59 -8.98
C SER A 317 -5.58 -1.33 -9.48
N THR A 318 -4.91 -0.59 -8.60
CA THR A 318 -4.13 0.61 -8.96
C THR A 318 -2.98 0.28 -9.92
N THR A 319 -2.26 -0.83 -9.70
CA THR A 319 -1.17 -1.23 -10.60
C THR A 319 -1.69 -1.59 -12.00
N VAL A 320 -2.80 -2.32 -12.08
CA VAL A 320 -3.44 -2.66 -13.37
C VAL A 320 -3.92 -1.38 -14.09
N GLU A 321 -4.55 -0.46 -13.37
CA GLU A 321 -5.00 0.83 -13.91
C GLU A 321 -3.85 1.65 -14.49
N TRP A 322 -2.72 1.78 -13.76
CA TRP A 322 -1.53 2.46 -14.25
C TRP A 322 -0.92 1.77 -15.48
N THR A 323 -0.87 0.42 -15.47
CA THR A 323 -0.33 -0.35 -16.60
C THR A 323 -1.18 -0.15 -17.85
N MET A 324 -2.49 -0.20 -17.73
CA MET A 324 -3.41 0.08 -18.83
C MET A 324 -3.26 1.52 -19.34
N THR A 325 -3.12 2.49 -18.42
CA THR A 325 -2.90 3.91 -18.78
C THR A 325 -1.63 4.08 -19.61
N GLU A 326 -0.51 3.51 -19.15
CA GLU A 326 0.76 3.64 -19.88
C GLU A 326 0.72 2.92 -21.23
N MET A 327 0.08 1.77 -21.34
CA MET A 327 -0.08 1.09 -22.61
C MET A 327 -0.95 1.87 -23.59
N LEU A 328 -2.04 2.48 -23.13
CA LEU A 328 -2.92 3.32 -23.97
C LEU A 328 -2.19 4.60 -24.44
N ARG A 329 -1.28 5.14 -23.65
CA ARG A 329 -0.41 6.26 -24.03
C ARG A 329 0.68 5.86 -25.04
N HIS A 330 1.05 4.58 -25.07
CA HIS A 330 2.10 4.04 -25.92
C HIS A 330 1.57 2.90 -26.81
N PRO A 331 0.75 3.19 -27.84
CA PRO A 331 0.06 2.17 -28.63
C PRO A 331 0.99 1.14 -29.27
N ALA A 332 2.22 1.52 -29.63
CA ALA A 332 3.20 0.59 -30.20
C ALA A 332 3.63 -0.47 -29.17
N LYS A 333 3.81 -0.08 -27.90
CA LYS A 333 4.17 -0.98 -26.80
C LYS A 333 2.98 -1.88 -26.42
N MET A 334 1.77 -1.34 -26.41
CA MET A 334 0.54 -2.12 -26.22
C MET A 334 0.37 -3.18 -27.31
N ARG A 335 0.60 -2.81 -28.58
CA ARG A 335 0.54 -3.74 -29.71
C ARG A 335 1.54 -4.88 -29.54
N ARG A 336 2.79 -4.58 -29.20
CA ARG A 336 3.83 -5.58 -28.97
C ARG A 336 3.47 -6.55 -27.83
N ALA A 337 2.92 -6.04 -26.71
CA ALA A 337 2.45 -6.89 -25.62
C ALA A 337 1.33 -7.83 -26.09
N ARG A 338 0.44 -7.33 -26.94
CA ARG A 338 -0.65 -8.10 -27.52
C ARG A 338 -0.15 -9.17 -28.50
N GLU A 339 0.80 -8.83 -29.37
CA GLU A 339 1.45 -9.77 -30.29
C GLU A 339 2.10 -10.93 -29.54
N GLU A 340 2.82 -10.66 -28.43
CA GLU A 340 3.36 -11.71 -27.55
C GLU A 340 2.24 -12.61 -26.97
N ILE A 341 1.15 -12.00 -26.51
CA ILE A 341 0.01 -12.74 -25.93
C ILE A 341 -0.62 -13.65 -27.01
N GLU A 342 -0.82 -13.15 -28.21
CA GLU A 342 -1.37 -13.92 -29.34
C GLU A 342 -0.44 -15.06 -29.77
N GLU A 343 0.87 -14.83 -29.80
CA GLU A 343 1.86 -15.86 -30.13
C GLU A 343 1.85 -17.01 -29.10
N VAL A 344 1.75 -16.68 -27.80
CA VAL A 344 1.81 -17.66 -26.71
C VAL A 344 0.49 -18.42 -26.54
N ILE A 345 -0.66 -17.76 -26.75
CA ILE A 345 -1.99 -18.30 -26.41
C ILE A 345 -2.77 -18.70 -27.66
N GLY A 346 -2.62 -17.94 -28.75
CA GLY A 346 -3.44 -18.06 -29.96
C GLY A 346 -4.79 -17.34 -29.82
N ASN A 347 -5.41 -17.04 -30.97
CA ASN A 347 -6.60 -16.19 -31.06
C ASN A 347 -7.91 -16.89 -30.67
N GLN A 348 -7.89 -18.22 -30.47
CA GLN A 348 -9.10 -19.02 -30.18
C GLN A 348 -9.09 -19.64 -28.77
N ASN A 349 -8.06 -19.38 -27.99
CA ASN A 349 -7.92 -19.92 -26.65
C ASN A 349 -8.20 -18.84 -25.60
N ILE A 350 -8.39 -19.24 -24.36
CA ILE A 350 -8.46 -18.34 -23.21
C ILE A 350 -7.09 -18.24 -22.53
N VAL A 351 -6.85 -17.11 -21.87
CA VAL A 351 -5.65 -16.95 -21.04
C VAL A 351 -5.75 -17.87 -19.81
N GLU A 352 -4.67 -18.57 -19.51
CA GLU A 352 -4.51 -19.39 -18.30
C GLU A 352 -3.22 -19.04 -17.57
N GLU A 353 -3.15 -19.33 -16.26
CA GLU A 353 -1.93 -19.04 -15.47
C GLU A 353 -0.70 -19.80 -15.99
N SER A 354 -0.87 -20.95 -16.65
CA SER A 354 0.20 -21.72 -17.31
C SER A 354 0.91 -20.95 -18.45
N HIS A 355 0.25 -19.96 -19.03
CA HIS A 355 0.82 -19.11 -20.08
C HIS A 355 1.71 -18.00 -19.52
N LEU A 356 1.43 -17.52 -18.30
CA LEU A 356 2.04 -16.31 -17.72
C LEU A 356 3.59 -16.32 -17.67
N PRO A 357 4.27 -17.45 -17.39
CA PRO A 357 5.74 -17.47 -17.39
C PRO A 357 6.38 -17.19 -18.76
N LYS A 358 5.61 -17.32 -19.86
CA LYS A 358 6.09 -17.09 -21.24
C LYS A 358 5.87 -15.65 -21.70
N LEU A 359 5.07 -14.84 -20.97
CA LEU A 359 4.74 -13.46 -21.31
C LEU A 359 5.82 -12.52 -20.74
N LEU A 360 6.98 -12.49 -21.38
CA LEU A 360 8.16 -11.77 -20.90
C LEU A 360 8.05 -10.27 -21.13
N TYR A 361 7.48 -9.86 -22.28
CA TYR A 361 7.29 -8.45 -22.58
C TYR A 361 6.20 -7.82 -21.70
N LEU A 362 5.10 -8.54 -21.47
CA LEU A 362 4.06 -8.10 -20.54
C LEU A 362 4.61 -7.96 -19.11
N ASP A 363 5.48 -8.87 -18.68
CA ASP A 363 6.17 -8.76 -17.39
C ASP A 363 7.06 -7.50 -17.34
N ALA A 364 7.79 -7.21 -18.40
CA ALA A 364 8.59 -5.99 -18.51
C ALA A 364 7.73 -4.72 -18.49
N VAL A 365 6.55 -4.73 -19.12
CA VAL A 365 5.55 -3.64 -19.05
C VAL A 365 5.10 -3.39 -17.61
N ILE A 366 4.77 -4.44 -16.88
CA ILE A 366 4.35 -4.33 -15.46
C ILE A 366 5.49 -3.78 -14.60
N LYS A 367 6.71 -4.26 -14.80
CA LYS A 367 7.90 -3.78 -14.09
C LYS A 367 8.15 -2.31 -14.34
N GLU A 368 8.08 -1.86 -15.57
CA GLU A 368 8.27 -0.46 -15.92
C GLU A 368 7.17 0.43 -15.35
N THR A 369 5.93 -0.06 -15.34
CA THR A 369 4.82 0.63 -14.65
C THR A 369 5.13 0.80 -13.16
N LEU A 370 5.54 -0.26 -12.47
CA LEU A 370 5.87 -0.21 -11.04
C LEU A 370 7.11 0.65 -10.74
N ARG A 371 8.02 0.80 -11.70
CA ARG A 371 9.16 1.72 -11.59
C ARG A 371 8.71 3.18 -11.66
N LEU A 372 7.89 3.52 -12.66
CA LEU A 372 7.40 4.88 -12.85
C LEU A 372 6.31 5.25 -11.84
N HIS A 373 5.42 4.34 -11.52
CA HIS A 373 4.28 4.55 -10.64
C HIS A 373 4.35 3.62 -9.42
N PRO A 374 5.32 3.82 -8.50
CA PRO A 374 5.44 2.98 -7.31
C PRO A 374 4.17 3.10 -6.46
N THR A 375 3.42 2.01 -6.37
CA THR A 375 2.11 1.97 -5.70
C THR A 375 2.18 2.46 -4.25
N VAL A 376 3.29 2.17 -3.53
CA VAL A 376 3.56 2.68 -2.19
C VAL A 376 4.87 3.47 -2.21
N PRO A 377 4.83 4.79 -2.54
CA PRO A 377 6.00 5.58 -2.93
C PRO A 377 7.04 5.78 -1.83
N PHE A 378 6.67 5.57 -0.56
CA PHE A 378 7.58 5.65 0.59
C PHE A 378 7.75 4.33 1.34
N LEU A 379 7.21 3.22 0.82
CA LEU A 379 7.00 1.98 1.54
C LEU A 379 6.18 2.20 2.83
N VAL A 380 5.96 1.13 3.60
CA VAL A 380 5.43 1.28 4.97
C VAL A 380 6.55 1.84 5.84
N PRO A 381 6.34 2.97 6.55
CA PRO A 381 7.39 3.60 7.32
C PRO A 381 8.04 2.66 8.34
N ARG A 382 9.38 2.63 8.35
CA ARG A 382 10.15 1.83 9.30
C ARG A 382 10.38 2.60 10.60
N ASN A 383 10.66 1.86 11.67
CA ASN A 383 10.93 2.42 13.00
C ASN A 383 12.12 1.66 13.62
N PRO A 384 13.28 2.31 13.85
CA PRO A 384 14.43 1.66 14.43
C PRO A 384 14.20 1.28 15.90
N SER A 385 14.56 0.05 16.27
CA SER A 385 14.40 -0.49 17.63
C SER A 385 15.45 0.03 18.63
N LYS A 386 16.52 0.67 18.14
CA LYS A 386 17.59 1.33 18.91
C LYS A 386 18.26 2.40 18.06
N ASP A 387 19.05 3.27 18.70
CA ASP A 387 19.89 4.23 17.97
C ASP A 387 20.85 3.46 17.03
N CYS A 388 20.98 3.96 15.81
CA CYS A 388 21.82 3.35 14.78
C CYS A 388 22.61 4.40 14.03
N CYS A 389 23.86 4.07 13.61
CA CYS A 389 24.66 4.93 12.74
C CYS A 389 24.42 4.55 11.28
N VAL A 390 24.05 5.53 10.45
CA VAL A 390 23.90 5.38 8.99
C VAL A 390 24.61 6.53 8.31
N ALA A 391 25.57 6.22 7.44
CA ALA A 391 26.36 7.20 6.68
C ALA A 391 26.96 8.34 7.54
N GLY A 392 27.45 8.03 8.75
CA GLY A 392 28.04 9.01 9.66
C GLY A 392 27.04 9.83 10.47
N TYR A 393 25.74 9.53 10.38
CA TYR A 393 24.68 10.20 11.15
C TYR A 393 24.05 9.25 12.17
N THR A 394 23.63 9.81 13.29
CA THR A 394 22.79 9.08 14.27
C THR A 394 21.34 9.08 13.79
N ILE A 395 20.77 7.88 13.65
CA ILE A 395 19.34 7.67 13.49
C ILE A 395 18.77 7.28 14.85
N PRO A 396 17.96 8.14 15.48
CA PRO A 396 17.43 7.87 16.82
C PRO A 396 16.43 6.72 16.84
N GLN A 397 16.42 5.95 17.92
CA GLN A 397 15.35 4.99 18.22
C GLN A 397 13.98 5.66 18.09
N GLY A 398 13.01 4.97 17.52
CA GLY A 398 11.64 5.47 17.40
C GLY A 398 11.44 6.53 16.30
N SER A 399 12.48 6.87 15.52
CA SER A 399 12.32 7.73 14.34
C SER A 399 11.44 7.08 13.29
N ARG A 400 10.69 7.89 12.52
CA ARG A 400 9.98 7.44 11.31
C ARG A 400 10.95 7.45 10.14
N ILE A 401 11.12 6.32 9.45
CA ILE A 401 12.01 6.21 8.30
C ILE A 401 11.14 6.05 7.04
N LEU A 402 11.28 6.98 6.12
CA LEU A 402 10.64 6.95 4.80
C LEU A 402 11.70 6.60 3.74
N ILE A 403 11.43 5.61 2.92
CA ILE A 403 12.27 5.26 1.77
C ILE A 403 11.63 5.87 0.53
N ASN A 404 12.23 6.90 -0.05
CA ASN A 404 11.66 7.62 -1.20
C ASN A 404 11.87 6.81 -2.50
N LEU A 405 11.02 5.82 -2.72
CA LEU A 405 11.08 4.99 -3.93
C LEU A 405 10.85 5.80 -5.19
N TRP A 406 9.96 6.80 -5.14
CA TRP A 406 9.67 7.65 -6.29
C TRP A 406 10.92 8.29 -6.86
N LYS A 407 11.84 8.76 -6.00
CA LYS A 407 13.15 9.28 -6.42
C LYS A 407 14.13 8.17 -6.78
N ILE A 408 14.24 7.13 -5.95
CA ILE A 408 15.20 6.03 -6.14
C ILE A 408 14.97 5.32 -7.49
N GLN A 409 13.71 5.08 -7.84
CA GLN A 409 13.34 4.41 -9.09
C GLN A 409 13.41 5.30 -10.33
N ARG A 410 13.76 6.58 -10.16
CA ARG A 410 14.01 7.56 -11.22
C ARG A 410 15.44 8.10 -11.20
N ASP A 411 16.37 7.39 -10.59
CA ASP A 411 17.78 7.79 -10.51
C ASP A 411 18.42 7.72 -11.92
N ALA A 412 18.84 8.88 -12.43
CA ALA A 412 19.45 9.00 -13.77
C ALA A 412 20.83 8.34 -13.87
N ASP A 413 21.51 8.09 -12.74
CA ASP A 413 22.79 7.37 -12.72
C ASP A 413 22.60 5.86 -13.00
N VAL A 414 21.36 5.36 -12.91
CA VAL A 414 21.02 3.93 -13.06
C VAL A 414 20.07 3.69 -14.25
N TRP A 415 19.12 4.59 -14.45
CA TRP A 415 18.09 4.46 -15.47
C TRP A 415 18.31 5.48 -16.57
N GLU A 416 18.60 5.02 -17.77
CA GLU A 416 18.60 5.86 -18.96
C GLU A 416 17.19 6.39 -19.22
N ASN A 417 17.04 7.67 -19.55
CA ASN A 417 15.73 8.33 -19.71
C ASN A 417 14.74 7.97 -18.59
N PRO A 418 15.02 8.33 -17.33
CA PRO A 418 14.33 7.78 -16.15
C PRO A 418 12.84 8.13 -16.08
N SER A 419 12.39 9.13 -16.84
CA SER A 419 10.97 9.55 -16.90
C SER A 419 10.18 8.93 -18.04
N GLU A 420 10.86 8.23 -18.97
CA GLU A 420 10.23 7.59 -20.10
C GLU A 420 9.75 6.18 -19.76
N PHE A 421 8.63 5.78 -20.38
CA PHE A 421 8.08 4.43 -20.22
C PHE A 421 8.74 3.48 -21.22
N GLU A 422 9.76 2.74 -20.79
CA GLU A 422 10.56 1.84 -21.64
C GLU A 422 10.67 0.43 -21.04
N PRO A 423 9.68 -0.45 -21.29
CA PRO A 423 9.71 -1.84 -20.81
C PRO A 423 10.95 -2.63 -21.23
N GLU A 424 11.52 -2.30 -22.39
CA GLU A 424 12.67 -2.95 -22.99
C GLU A 424 13.91 -2.96 -22.07
N ARG A 425 14.01 -2.03 -21.13
CA ARG A 425 15.09 -2.01 -20.13
C ARG A 425 15.14 -3.25 -19.26
N PHE A 426 13.98 -3.82 -18.94
CA PHE A 426 13.85 -5.03 -18.14
C PHE A 426 14.06 -6.32 -18.96
N LEU A 427 14.04 -6.24 -20.30
CA LEU A 427 14.43 -7.34 -21.17
C LEU A 427 15.94 -7.37 -21.39
N LYS A 428 16.58 -6.19 -21.45
CA LYS A 428 18.03 -6.06 -21.64
C LYS A 428 18.80 -6.44 -20.36
N GLU A 429 18.28 -6.07 -19.20
CA GLU A 429 18.88 -6.28 -17.89
C GLU A 429 17.85 -6.90 -16.91
N PRO A 430 17.50 -8.21 -17.09
CA PRO A 430 16.45 -8.87 -16.30
C PRO A 430 16.69 -8.86 -14.80
N GLU A 431 17.95 -8.84 -14.36
CA GLU A 431 18.37 -8.80 -12.95
C GLU A 431 17.95 -7.49 -12.26
N LYS A 432 17.78 -6.39 -12.99
CA LYS A 432 17.24 -5.12 -12.45
C LYS A 432 15.75 -5.22 -12.13
N GLY A 433 15.04 -6.19 -12.67
CA GLY A 433 13.60 -6.41 -12.49
C GLY A 433 13.25 -7.45 -11.43
N ASP A 434 14.14 -7.76 -10.49
CA ASP A 434 13.84 -8.70 -9.40
C ASP A 434 12.86 -8.10 -8.39
N TYR A 435 11.69 -8.70 -8.26
CA TYR A 435 10.67 -8.32 -7.27
C TYR A 435 11.05 -8.66 -5.82
N HIS A 436 12.05 -9.52 -5.60
CA HIS A 436 12.46 -9.99 -4.26
C HIS A 436 13.30 -8.97 -3.48
N GLY A 437 13.50 -7.78 -4.04
CA GLY A 437 14.13 -6.66 -3.35
C GLY A 437 15.64 -6.80 -3.20
N ASN A 438 16.31 -7.43 -4.16
CA ASN A 438 17.77 -7.54 -4.23
C ASN A 438 18.41 -6.39 -5.00
N PHE A 439 17.70 -5.76 -5.92
CA PHE A 439 18.14 -4.59 -6.66
C PHE A 439 17.53 -3.32 -6.09
N PHE A 440 18.30 -2.56 -5.33
CA PHE A 440 17.81 -1.45 -4.50
C PHE A 440 17.36 -0.20 -5.28
N ASN A 441 17.59 -0.15 -6.58
CA ASN A 441 17.01 0.89 -7.45
C ASN A 441 15.62 0.51 -7.97
N PHE A 442 15.13 -0.70 -7.68
CA PHE A 442 13.79 -1.17 -8.02
C PHE A 442 13.21 -2.02 -6.89
N LEU A 443 12.35 -1.44 -6.05
CA LEU A 443 11.82 -2.04 -4.83
C LEU A 443 10.28 -1.94 -4.72
N PRO A 444 9.51 -2.29 -5.76
CA PRO A 444 8.06 -2.08 -5.74
C PRO A 444 7.36 -2.83 -4.60
N PHE A 445 7.93 -3.93 -4.13
CA PHE A 445 7.43 -4.73 -3.01
C PHE A 445 8.28 -4.59 -1.73
N GLY A 446 9.21 -3.64 -1.70
CA GLY A 446 10.14 -3.47 -0.60
C GLY A 446 11.24 -4.53 -0.57
N SER A 447 11.89 -4.72 0.59
CA SER A 447 13.01 -5.66 0.78
C SER A 447 13.13 -6.13 2.22
N GLY A 448 13.88 -7.21 2.45
CA GLY A 448 14.22 -7.77 3.76
C GLY A 448 13.01 -8.43 4.45
N ARG A 449 13.04 -8.48 5.80
CA ARG A 449 12.00 -9.13 6.61
C ARG A 449 10.58 -8.61 6.36
N ARG A 450 10.45 -7.37 5.92
CA ARG A 450 9.18 -6.68 5.66
C ARG A 450 8.82 -6.57 4.17
N ILE A 451 9.45 -7.36 3.32
CA ILE A 451 9.02 -7.48 1.92
C ILE A 451 7.53 -7.84 1.87
N CYS A 452 6.83 -7.39 0.84
CA CYS A 452 5.39 -7.62 0.69
C CYS A 452 5.04 -9.11 0.89
N ALA A 453 4.09 -9.36 1.77
CA ALA A 453 3.63 -10.72 2.04
C ALA A 453 2.82 -11.31 0.88
N GLY A 454 2.09 -10.44 0.17
CA GLY A 454 1.22 -10.81 -0.93
C GLY A 454 1.91 -10.86 -2.30
N LEU A 455 3.24 -10.65 -2.38
CA LEU A 455 3.99 -10.62 -3.64
C LEU A 455 3.65 -11.78 -4.58
N PRO A 456 3.64 -13.06 -4.14
CA PRO A 456 3.39 -14.18 -5.06
C PRO A 456 2.00 -14.15 -5.69
N LEU A 457 0.99 -13.68 -4.94
CA LEU A 457 -0.38 -13.52 -5.46
C LEU A 457 -0.49 -12.29 -6.36
N ALA A 458 0.10 -11.17 -5.95
CA ALA A 458 0.05 -9.92 -6.71
C ALA A 458 0.68 -10.08 -8.10
N GLU A 459 1.84 -10.74 -8.19
CA GLU A 459 2.51 -11.01 -9.47
C GLU A 459 1.62 -11.83 -10.41
N ARG A 460 1.04 -12.93 -9.90
CA ARG A 460 0.13 -13.77 -10.70
C ARG A 460 -1.10 -12.98 -11.16
N MET A 461 -1.75 -12.26 -10.23
CA MET A 461 -2.97 -11.52 -10.52
C MET A 461 -2.76 -10.40 -11.55
N MET A 462 -1.71 -9.59 -11.39
CA MET A 462 -1.41 -8.51 -12.34
C MET A 462 -1.21 -9.05 -13.75
N LYS A 463 -0.35 -10.07 -13.92
CA LYS A 463 -0.09 -10.68 -15.23
C LYS A 463 -1.35 -11.33 -15.81
N TYR A 464 -2.07 -12.10 -15.02
CA TYR A 464 -3.26 -12.82 -15.48
C TYR A 464 -4.36 -11.87 -15.96
N VAL A 465 -4.64 -10.85 -15.17
CA VAL A 465 -5.67 -9.86 -15.49
C VAL A 465 -5.29 -9.05 -16.73
N LEU A 466 -4.07 -8.52 -16.77
CA LEU A 466 -3.60 -7.71 -17.90
C LEU A 466 -3.55 -8.53 -19.19
N ALA A 467 -3.01 -9.75 -19.15
CA ALA A 467 -3.02 -10.64 -20.31
C ALA A 467 -4.45 -10.88 -20.81
N THR A 468 -5.39 -11.14 -19.90
CA THR A 468 -6.79 -11.39 -20.26
C THR A 468 -7.46 -10.15 -20.85
N LEU A 469 -7.27 -8.96 -20.28
CA LEU A 469 -7.85 -7.70 -20.78
C LEU A 469 -7.32 -7.36 -22.18
N LEU A 470 -6.01 -7.54 -22.42
CA LEU A 470 -5.38 -7.25 -23.71
C LEU A 470 -5.72 -8.30 -24.78
N HIS A 471 -5.91 -9.54 -24.37
CA HIS A 471 -6.28 -10.62 -25.27
C HIS A 471 -7.74 -10.53 -25.72
N SER A 472 -8.64 -10.24 -24.77
CA SER A 472 -10.09 -10.28 -24.99
C SER A 472 -10.67 -9.02 -25.62
N PHE A 473 -10.02 -7.85 -25.42
CA PHE A 473 -10.57 -6.56 -25.85
C PHE A 473 -9.54 -5.68 -26.56
N GLU A 474 -10.01 -4.91 -27.54
CA GLU A 474 -9.44 -3.63 -27.92
C GLU A 474 -9.92 -2.57 -26.91
N TRP A 475 -9.12 -1.55 -26.73
CA TRP A 475 -9.42 -0.49 -25.78
C TRP A 475 -9.32 0.87 -26.46
N GLU A 476 -10.38 1.64 -26.40
CA GLU A 476 -10.44 3.01 -26.91
C GLU A 476 -10.63 4.00 -25.75
N ILE A 477 -10.11 5.20 -25.95
CA ILE A 477 -10.34 6.31 -25.01
C ILE A 477 -11.54 7.12 -25.53
N PRO A 478 -12.53 7.44 -24.68
CA PRO A 478 -13.60 8.35 -25.09
C PRO A 478 -13.02 9.68 -25.60
N ILE A 479 -13.60 10.23 -26.66
CA ILE A 479 -13.08 11.43 -27.36
C ILE A 479 -12.90 12.62 -26.41
N GLU A 480 -13.75 12.71 -25.37
CA GLU A 480 -13.77 13.81 -24.41
C GLU A 480 -12.80 13.60 -23.23
N VAL A 481 -12.09 12.46 -23.17
CA VAL A 481 -11.21 12.10 -22.04
C VAL A 481 -9.75 12.26 -22.44
N GLU A 482 -9.04 13.14 -21.75
CA GLU A 482 -7.60 13.23 -21.86
C GLU A 482 -6.93 12.14 -21.02
N LEU A 483 -5.96 11.42 -21.59
CA LEU A 483 -5.14 10.44 -20.87
C LEU A 483 -4.16 11.16 -19.95
N ASP A 484 -4.65 11.48 -18.75
CA ASP A 484 -3.88 12.10 -17.69
C ASP A 484 -3.03 11.08 -16.91
N VAL A 485 -1.81 11.47 -16.56
CA VAL A 485 -0.89 10.71 -15.69
C VAL A 485 -0.59 11.43 -14.37
N SER A 486 -1.41 12.40 -14.02
CA SER A 486 -1.30 13.11 -12.74
C SER A 486 -1.52 12.13 -11.59
N GLU A 487 -0.61 12.19 -10.62
CA GLU A 487 -0.61 11.34 -9.44
C GLU A 487 -1.40 11.98 -8.30
N LYS A 488 -2.25 11.22 -7.63
CA LYS A 488 -2.82 11.57 -6.33
C LYS A 488 -2.00 10.87 -5.25
N PHE A 489 -1.20 11.68 -4.55
CA PHE A 489 -0.40 11.16 -3.43
C PHE A 489 -1.28 10.63 -2.30
N GLY A 490 -0.88 9.49 -1.72
CA GLY A 490 -1.49 8.84 -0.57
C GLY A 490 -0.62 7.68 -0.08
N PHE A 491 -1.12 6.89 0.86
CA PHE A 491 -0.46 5.63 1.24
C PHE A 491 -0.34 4.70 0.03
N VAL A 492 -1.40 4.65 -0.79
CA VAL A 492 -1.38 4.11 -2.14
C VAL A 492 -1.43 5.28 -3.11
N MET A 493 -0.46 5.37 -4.01
CA MET A 493 -0.36 6.40 -5.02
C MET A 493 -1.24 6.05 -6.22
N LYS A 494 -2.32 6.79 -6.41
CA LYS A 494 -3.33 6.56 -7.45
C LYS A 494 -3.24 7.59 -8.57
N LYS A 495 -3.94 7.33 -9.66
CA LYS A 495 -4.25 8.39 -10.63
C LYS A 495 -5.11 9.47 -9.98
N MET A 496 -4.91 10.73 -10.38
CA MET A 496 -5.78 11.84 -9.97
C MET A 496 -7.20 11.61 -10.50
N ASN A 497 -7.31 11.29 -11.77
CA ASN A 497 -8.55 10.93 -12.45
C ASN A 497 -8.52 9.44 -12.83
N PRO A 498 -9.53 8.63 -12.44
CA PRO A 498 -9.60 7.22 -12.81
C PRO A 498 -9.52 7.01 -14.32
N LEU A 499 -8.95 5.90 -14.75
CA LEU A 499 -8.90 5.53 -16.16
C LEU A 499 -10.29 5.07 -16.62
N VAL A 500 -10.86 5.83 -17.55
CA VAL A 500 -12.08 5.46 -18.26
C VAL A 500 -11.71 5.04 -19.68
N ALA A 501 -12.14 3.83 -20.09
CA ALA A 501 -11.87 3.29 -21.41
C ALA A 501 -13.08 2.51 -21.94
N ILE A 502 -13.17 2.36 -23.26
CA ILE A 502 -14.26 1.66 -23.95
C ILE A 502 -13.71 0.29 -24.41
N PRO A 503 -14.25 -0.82 -23.88
CA PRO A 503 -13.89 -2.16 -24.34
C PRO A 503 -14.59 -2.50 -25.65
N ILE A 504 -13.84 -2.97 -26.64
CA ILE A 504 -14.32 -3.50 -27.91
C ILE A 504 -13.92 -4.98 -27.98
N PRO A 505 -14.87 -5.92 -28.05
CA PRO A 505 -14.57 -7.34 -28.10
C PRO A 505 -13.69 -7.70 -29.31
N ARG A 506 -12.63 -8.47 -29.08
CA ARG A 506 -11.73 -8.96 -30.13
C ARG A 506 -11.99 -10.41 -30.51
N LEU A 507 -12.32 -11.23 -29.52
CA LEU A 507 -12.52 -12.65 -29.72
C LEU A 507 -13.93 -12.93 -30.20
N ALA A 508 -14.06 -13.66 -31.31
CA ALA A 508 -15.36 -14.09 -31.84
C ALA A 508 -16.11 -15.04 -30.88
N THR A 509 -15.39 -15.67 -29.95
CA THR A 509 -15.89 -16.70 -29.04
C THR A 509 -15.63 -16.32 -27.57
N LEU A 510 -16.06 -15.13 -27.16
CA LEU A 510 -16.13 -14.77 -25.74
C LEU A 510 -17.03 -15.74 -24.93
N GLU A 511 -17.87 -16.53 -25.63
CA GLU A 511 -18.61 -17.68 -25.09
C GLU A 511 -17.72 -18.70 -24.37
N GLN A 512 -16.42 -18.79 -24.67
CA GLN A 512 -15.47 -19.64 -23.96
C GLN A 512 -15.18 -19.18 -22.52
N TYR A 513 -15.52 -17.96 -22.19
CA TYR A 513 -15.51 -17.48 -20.81
C TYR A 513 -16.83 -17.78 -20.08
N HIS A 514 -17.84 -18.32 -20.77
CA HIS A 514 -19.08 -18.83 -20.19
C HIS A 514 -18.91 -20.27 -19.71
#